data_4eef06035030d3ea2a6cf4e105db4e05
#
_entry.id   4eef06035030d3ea2a6cf4e105db4e05
#
_cell.length_a   1.000
_cell.length_b   1.000
_cell.length_c   1.000
_cell.angle_alpha   90.00
_cell.angle_beta   90.00
_cell.angle_gamma   90.00
#
_symmetry.space_group_name_H-M   'P 1'
#
loop_
_entity.id
_entity.type
_entity.pdbx_description
1 polymer ?
#
loop_
_entity_poly.entity_id
_entity_poly.type
_entity_poly.pdbx_seq_one_letter_code
_entity_poly.pdbx_strand_id
1 'polypeptide(L)'
;MADSSVPGFTRKHLFLVLSALMLAVFLATMETSIISTALPTIAGDFNAFESFAWVGTAYIVTSAIGTPLLGKLSDLYGRRLIFQSTMVLFVVGSLLCGIKISMGWLIAFRALQGFGGGGIQALAFAILGDILPPRQRGKYIGYFTLSFVGAALLGPLIGGFIIDHFSWQWIFWLNVPLGIIVTIMCHSALRLPFRRREAKLDVRGALLLSASIGTLMIGLEEGRKGWTQPDVLVLFGVALVALVGFLVVEQRVDEPMIPLRLFRNKVVLYCILLGMCAGVA
;
A
#
# COMPACT_ATOMS: atom_id res chain seq x y z
N MET A 1 -34.79 -2.72 -16.18
CA MET A 1 -33.63 -2.29 -15.37
C MET A 1 -33.63 -3.16 -14.13
N ALA A 2 -32.85 -4.23 -14.11
CA ALA A 2 -32.80 -5.16 -12.98
C ALA A 2 -32.19 -4.46 -11.76
N ASP A 3 -32.92 -4.49 -10.67
CA ASP A 3 -32.54 -3.98 -9.36
C ASP A 3 -31.34 -4.79 -8.84
N SER A 4 -30.14 -4.29 -9.10
CA SER A 4 -28.87 -4.91 -8.69
C SER A 4 -28.48 -4.44 -7.29
N SER A 5 -29.42 -4.54 -6.34
CA SER A 5 -29.10 -4.29 -4.94
C SER A 5 -28.20 -5.40 -4.41
N VAL A 6 -26.99 -5.04 -4.03
CA VAL A 6 -26.09 -5.91 -3.27
C VAL A 6 -26.81 -6.24 -1.96
N PRO A 7 -27.02 -7.52 -1.61
CA PRO A 7 -27.74 -7.88 -0.39
C PRO A 7 -27.10 -7.19 0.82
N GLY A 8 -27.88 -6.40 1.55
CA GLY A 8 -27.43 -5.69 2.75
C GLY A 8 -26.91 -4.26 2.55
N PHE A 9 -26.82 -3.75 1.31
CA PHE A 9 -26.39 -2.36 1.05
C PHE A 9 -27.46 -1.58 0.29
N THR A 10 -27.85 -0.41 0.82
CA THR A 10 -28.61 0.56 0.04
C THR A 10 -27.71 1.21 -1.01
N ARG A 11 -28.26 1.70 -2.12
CA ARG A 11 -27.50 2.42 -3.16
C ARG A 11 -26.64 3.57 -2.59
N LYS A 12 -27.17 4.30 -1.62
CA LYS A 12 -26.46 5.40 -0.94
C LYS A 12 -25.26 4.88 -0.14
N HIS A 13 -25.44 3.80 0.61
CA HIS A 13 -24.35 3.17 1.37
C HIS A 13 -23.26 2.63 0.46
N LEU A 14 -23.61 1.94 -0.62
CA LEU A 14 -22.65 1.42 -1.58
C LEU A 14 -21.83 2.56 -2.21
N PHE A 15 -22.50 3.64 -2.64
CA PHE A 15 -21.82 4.81 -3.19
C PHE A 15 -20.85 5.42 -2.19
N LEU A 16 -21.25 5.59 -0.92
CA LEU A 16 -20.41 6.15 0.12
C LEU A 16 -19.17 5.30 0.41
N VAL A 17 -19.33 3.96 0.49
CA VAL A 17 -18.20 3.03 0.69
C VAL A 17 -17.24 3.11 -0.48
N LEU A 18 -17.74 3.01 -1.71
CA LEU A 18 -16.90 3.03 -2.91
C LEU A 18 -16.15 4.36 -3.06
N SER A 19 -16.83 5.48 -2.82
CA SER A 19 -16.18 6.81 -2.84
C SER A 19 -15.10 6.94 -1.79
N ALA A 20 -15.32 6.42 -0.58
CA ALA A 20 -14.33 6.43 0.48
C ALA A 20 -13.10 5.56 0.13
N LEU A 21 -13.33 4.36 -0.42
CA LEU A 21 -12.24 3.49 -0.87
C LEU A 21 -11.44 4.11 -2.03
N MET A 22 -12.13 4.71 -3.00
CA MET A 22 -11.49 5.39 -4.13
C MET A 22 -10.66 6.58 -3.66
N LEU A 23 -11.17 7.39 -2.72
CA LEU A 23 -10.44 8.52 -2.15
C LEU A 23 -9.22 8.03 -1.33
N ALA A 24 -9.35 6.92 -0.59
CA ALA A 24 -8.24 6.32 0.13
C ALA A 24 -7.11 5.87 -0.81
N VAL A 25 -7.46 5.17 -1.90
CA VAL A 25 -6.51 4.73 -2.92
C VAL A 25 -5.89 5.93 -3.63
N PHE A 26 -6.69 6.95 -3.94
CA PHE A 26 -6.21 8.21 -4.51
C PHE A 26 -5.13 8.84 -3.64
N LEU A 27 -5.38 8.98 -2.32
CA LEU A 27 -4.41 9.53 -1.37
C LEU A 27 -3.12 8.72 -1.32
N ALA A 28 -3.22 7.40 -1.16
CA ALA A 28 -2.05 6.53 -1.08
C ALA A 28 -1.21 6.54 -2.36
N THR A 29 -1.85 6.71 -3.52
CA THR A 29 -1.16 6.81 -4.82
C THR A 29 -0.59 8.20 -5.06
N MET A 30 -1.36 9.26 -4.74
CA MET A 30 -0.91 10.63 -4.87
C MET A 30 0.36 10.89 -4.07
N GLU A 31 0.47 10.27 -2.89
CA GLU A 31 1.63 10.37 -2.01
C GLU A 31 2.94 9.98 -2.70
N THR A 32 2.93 8.96 -3.55
CA THR A 32 4.13 8.54 -4.30
C THR A 32 4.48 9.49 -5.43
N SER A 33 3.48 10.08 -6.07
CA SER A 33 3.67 11.01 -7.18
C SER A 33 4.08 12.41 -6.70
N ILE A 34 3.45 12.90 -5.63
CA ILE A 34 3.69 14.25 -5.11
C ILE A 34 5.09 14.39 -4.49
N ILE A 35 5.58 13.33 -3.82
CA ILE A 35 6.89 13.36 -3.17
C ILE A 35 8.02 13.51 -4.18
N SER A 36 7.88 12.96 -5.39
CA SER A 36 8.92 13.03 -6.43
C SER A 36 9.27 14.47 -6.81
N THR A 37 8.30 15.38 -6.77
CA THR A 37 8.52 16.81 -7.06
C THR A 37 9.16 17.54 -5.87
N ALA A 38 8.93 17.06 -4.64
CA ALA A 38 9.44 17.68 -3.42
C ALA A 38 10.86 17.22 -3.03
N LEU A 39 11.29 16.06 -3.50
CA LEU A 39 12.57 15.46 -3.10
C LEU A 39 13.77 16.40 -3.20
N PRO A 40 13.99 17.17 -4.29
CA PRO A 40 15.12 18.10 -4.37
C PRO A 40 15.07 19.19 -3.30
N THR A 41 13.89 19.76 -3.06
CA THR A 41 13.69 20.81 -2.04
C THR A 41 13.91 20.26 -0.64
N ILE A 42 13.42 19.06 -0.33
CA ILE A 42 13.63 18.37 0.95
C ILE A 42 15.13 18.09 1.14
N ALA A 43 15.83 17.59 0.10
CA ALA A 43 17.25 17.30 0.14
C ALA A 43 18.08 18.57 0.44
N GLY A 44 17.72 19.68 -0.21
CA GLY A 44 18.38 20.98 0.04
C GLY A 44 18.13 21.50 1.45
N ASP A 45 16.91 21.34 1.98
CA ASP A 45 16.50 21.84 3.30
C ASP A 45 17.20 21.10 4.46
N PHE A 46 17.57 19.83 4.26
CA PHE A 46 18.32 19.01 5.20
C PHE A 46 19.81 18.89 4.88
N ASN A 47 20.30 19.45 3.75
CA ASN A 47 21.64 19.23 3.22
C ASN A 47 22.03 17.74 3.12
N ALA A 48 21.10 16.90 2.67
CA ALA A 48 21.20 15.45 2.74
C ALA A 48 20.95 14.78 1.36
N PHE A 49 21.71 15.20 0.34
CA PHE A 49 21.60 14.73 -1.04
C PHE A 49 21.95 13.24 -1.23
N GLU A 50 22.74 12.64 -0.33
CA GLU A 50 23.09 11.22 -0.42
C GLU A 50 21.92 10.29 0.02
N SER A 51 21.07 10.77 0.92
CA SER A 51 20.01 9.96 1.52
C SER A 51 18.60 10.33 1.08
N PHE A 52 18.43 11.32 0.17
CA PHE A 52 17.09 11.79 -0.20
C PHE A 52 16.26 10.73 -0.92
N ALA A 53 16.88 9.84 -1.69
CA ALA A 53 16.19 8.74 -2.38
C ALA A 53 15.48 7.82 -1.39
N TRP A 54 16.05 7.64 -0.18
CA TRP A 54 15.46 6.82 0.87
C TRP A 54 14.11 7.32 1.38
N VAL A 55 13.79 8.60 1.21
CA VAL A 55 12.46 9.14 1.55
C VAL A 55 11.37 8.49 0.71
N GLY A 56 11.61 8.26 -0.58
CA GLY A 56 10.70 7.53 -1.46
C GLY A 56 10.77 6.01 -1.24
N THR A 57 12.00 5.47 -1.21
CA THR A 57 12.26 4.04 -1.09
C THR A 57 11.70 3.45 0.20
N ALA A 58 11.84 4.11 1.34
CA ALA A 58 11.29 3.65 2.62
C ALA A 58 9.78 3.46 2.57
N TYR A 59 9.05 4.36 1.92
CA TYR A 59 7.61 4.22 1.71
C TYR A 59 7.29 3.00 0.83
N ILE A 60 7.97 2.85 -0.30
CA ILE A 60 7.70 1.76 -1.27
C ILE A 60 8.01 0.40 -0.63
N VAL A 61 9.16 0.26 0.03
CA VAL A 61 9.56 -0.99 0.72
C VAL A 61 8.53 -1.40 1.76
N THR A 62 8.17 -0.49 2.65
CA THR A 62 7.22 -0.81 3.72
C THR A 62 5.79 -0.99 3.22
N SER A 63 5.40 -0.30 2.13
CA SER A 63 4.13 -0.52 1.45
C SER A 63 4.06 -1.93 0.85
N ALA A 64 5.12 -2.38 0.19
CA ALA A 64 5.21 -3.74 -0.36
C ALA A 64 5.12 -4.82 0.73
N ILE A 65 5.75 -4.58 1.89
CA ILE A 65 5.66 -5.46 3.06
C ILE A 65 4.25 -5.41 3.68
N GLY A 66 3.69 -4.21 3.84
CA GLY A 66 2.39 -3.99 4.47
C GLY A 66 1.23 -4.62 3.69
N THR A 67 1.32 -4.65 2.36
CA THR A 67 0.28 -5.18 1.48
C THR A 67 -0.16 -6.61 1.84
N PRO A 68 0.69 -7.63 1.85
CA PRO A 68 0.29 -9.00 2.19
C PRO A 68 -0.01 -9.16 3.68
N LEU A 69 0.74 -8.49 4.56
CA LEU A 69 0.54 -8.59 6.01
C LEU A 69 -0.82 -8.06 6.45
N LEU A 70 -1.14 -6.84 6.06
CA LEU A 70 -2.39 -6.18 6.41
C LEU A 70 -3.58 -6.83 5.69
N GLY A 71 -3.36 -7.34 4.48
CA GLY A 71 -4.31 -8.18 3.78
C GLY A 71 -4.71 -9.40 4.63
N LYS A 72 -3.74 -10.20 5.07
CA LYS A 72 -3.99 -11.38 5.92
C LYS A 72 -4.58 -11.01 7.29
N LEU A 73 -4.07 -9.97 7.94
CA LEU A 73 -4.62 -9.48 9.20
C LEU A 73 -6.10 -9.10 9.05
N SER A 74 -6.48 -8.55 7.91
CA SER A 74 -7.87 -8.18 7.66
C SER A 74 -8.81 -9.39 7.48
N ASP A 75 -8.29 -10.51 7.00
CA ASP A 75 -9.04 -11.76 6.95
C ASP A 75 -9.30 -12.34 8.35
N LEU A 76 -8.36 -12.14 9.28
CA LEU A 76 -8.41 -12.65 10.65
C LEU A 76 -9.23 -11.75 11.60
N TYR A 77 -9.01 -10.43 11.52
CA TYR A 77 -9.57 -9.46 12.48
C TYR A 77 -10.70 -8.61 11.88
N GLY A 78 -10.99 -8.77 10.61
CA GLY A 78 -12.07 -8.09 9.90
C GLY A 78 -11.59 -6.89 9.07
N ARG A 79 -12.14 -6.80 7.84
CA ARG A 79 -11.80 -5.78 6.84
C ARG A 79 -11.91 -4.34 7.39
N ARG A 80 -13.02 -4.06 8.10
CA ARG A 80 -13.30 -2.72 8.62
C ARG A 80 -12.25 -2.25 9.61
N LEU A 81 -11.95 -3.09 10.62
CA LEU A 81 -11.03 -2.73 11.68
C LEU A 81 -9.63 -2.46 11.11
N ILE A 82 -9.12 -3.40 10.30
CA ILE A 82 -7.77 -3.29 9.75
C ILE A 82 -7.69 -2.14 8.75
N PHE A 83 -8.71 -1.91 7.91
CA PHE A 83 -8.71 -0.75 7.01
C PHE A 83 -8.66 0.58 7.77
N GLN A 84 -9.43 0.71 8.85
CA GLN A 84 -9.37 1.92 9.69
C GLN A 84 -8.01 2.07 10.37
N SER A 85 -7.43 0.99 10.87
CA SER A 85 -6.09 1.01 11.48
C SER A 85 -5.02 1.43 10.45
N THR A 86 -5.11 0.95 9.20
CA THR A 86 -4.18 1.36 8.13
C THR A 86 -4.33 2.83 7.77
N MET A 87 -5.56 3.34 7.72
CA MET A 87 -5.83 4.76 7.50
C MET A 87 -5.26 5.63 8.62
N VAL A 88 -5.48 5.24 9.87
CA VAL A 88 -4.92 5.96 11.03
C VAL A 88 -3.39 5.96 10.96
N LEU A 89 -2.78 4.80 10.67
CA LEU A 89 -1.33 4.68 10.54
C LEU A 89 -0.77 5.56 9.43
N PHE A 90 -1.44 5.61 8.28
CA PHE A 90 -1.09 6.46 7.15
C PHE A 90 -1.20 7.95 7.52
N VAL A 91 -2.29 8.36 8.16
CA VAL A 91 -2.52 9.76 8.56
C VAL A 91 -1.51 10.20 9.64
N VAL A 92 -1.27 9.36 10.64
CA VAL A 92 -0.27 9.64 11.69
C VAL A 92 1.14 9.71 11.08
N GLY A 93 1.50 8.76 10.22
CA GLY A 93 2.76 8.79 9.49
C GLY A 93 2.91 10.08 8.68
N SER A 94 1.86 10.49 7.96
CA SER A 94 1.85 11.74 7.19
C SER A 94 2.00 12.98 8.07
N LEU A 95 1.27 13.04 9.19
CA LEU A 95 1.41 14.15 10.15
C LEU A 95 2.86 14.28 10.66
N LEU A 96 3.48 13.16 11.01
CA LEU A 96 4.84 13.10 11.53
C LEU A 96 5.89 13.43 10.45
N CYS A 97 5.67 13.06 9.19
CA CYS A 97 6.53 13.44 8.07
C CYS A 97 6.60 14.95 7.86
N GLY A 98 5.52 15.68 8.16
CA GLY A 98 5.48 17.14 8.11
C GLY A 98 6.25 17.83 9.25
N ILE A 99 6.75 17.11 10.25
CA ILE A 99 7.57 17.67 11.33
C ILE A 99 9.04 17.63 10.91
N LYS A 100 9.65 18.82 10.77
CA LYS A 100 11.06 18.96 10.37
C LYS A 100 11.99 18.68 11.56
N ILE A 101 12.38 17.41 11.75
CA ILE A 101 13.36 17.02 12.79
C ILE A 101 14.73 16.74 12.15
N SER A 102 14.81 15.69 11.32
CA SER A 102 16.01 15.31 10.58
C SER A 102 15.62 14.41 9.40
N MET A 103 16.53 14.25 8.43
CA MET A 103 16.32 13.34 7.29
C MET A 103 16.05 11.89 7.76
N GLY A 104 16.79 11.40 8.76
CA GLY A 104 16.57 10.04 9.31
C GLY A 104 15.19 9.85 9.92
N TRP A 105 14.66 10.84 10.64
CA TRP A 105 13.30 10.82 11.15
C TRP A 105 12.25 10.85 10.03
N LEU A 106 12.48 11.69 9.01
CA LEU A 106 11.59 11.71 7.85
C LEU A 106 11.52 10.34 7.17
N ILE A 107 12.67 9.68 6.95
CA ILE A 107 12.73 8.32 6.38
C ILE A 107 11.97 7.31 7.26
N ALA A 108 12.15 7.37 8.59
CA ALA A 108 11.45 6.49 9.53
C ALA A 108 9.93 6.70 9.49
N PHE A 109 9.47 7.96 9.45
CA PHE A 109 8.05 8.25 9.37
C PHE A 109 7.46 7.90 7.98
N ARG A 110 8.25 8.03 6.93
CA ARG A 110 7.89 7.53 5.59
C ARG A 110 7.72 6.01 5.58
N ALA A 111 8.55 5.27 6.30
CA ALA A 111 8.37 3.83 6.46
C ALA A 111 7.05 3.51 7.19
N LEU A 112 6.72 4.24 8.25
CA LEU A 112 5.45 4.09 8.97
C LEU A 112 4.25 4.38 8.06
N GLN A 113 4.30 5.50 7.33
CA GLN A 113 3.27 5.93 6.40
C GLN A 113 3.09 4.93 5.25
N GLY A 114 4.21 4.43 4.68
CA GLY A 114 4.20 3.46 3.60
C GLY A 114 3.56 2.13 4.01
N PHE A 115 3.83 1.65 5.22
CA PHE A 115 3.19 0.44 5.74
C PHE A 115 1.66 0.58 5.77
N GLY A 116 1.14 1.73 6.22
CA GLY A 116 -0.29 2.06 6.13
C GLY A 116 -0.78 2.14 4.68
N GLY A 117 -0.02 2.80 3.80
CA GLY A 117 -0.35 2.96 2.38
C GLY A 117 -0.53 1.64 1.63
N GLY A 118 0.37 0.67 1.86
CA GLY A 118 0.25 -0.69 1.31
C GLY A 118 -1.02 -1.40 1.75
N GLY A 119 -1.37 -1.27 3.03
CA GLY A 119 -2.60 -1.82 3.56
C GLY A 119 -3.86 -1.17 2.97
N ILE A 120 -3.86 0.14 2.75
CA ILE A 120 -4.97 0.86 2.11
C ILE A 120 -5.25 0.27 0.72
N GLN A 121 -4.23 0.11 -0.11
CA GLN A 121 -4.39 -0.42 -1.46
C GLN A 121 -4.90 -1.88 -1.45
N ALA A 122 -4.26 -2.76 -0.69
CA ALA A 122 -4.65 -4.15 -0.58
C ALA A 122 -6.11 -4.31 -0.11
N LEU A 123 -6.46 -3.60 0.96
CA LEU A 123 -7.78 -3.71 1.58
C LEU A 123 -8.89 -3.07 0.77
N ALA A 124 -8.60 -1.98 0.05
CA ALA A 124 -9.59 -1.37 -0.83
C ALA A 124 -10.07 -2.35 -1.91
N PHE A 125 -9.15 -3.07 -2.56
CA PHE A 125 -9.50 -4.11 -3.54
C PHE A 125 -10.15 -5.33 -2.89
N ALA A 126 -9.70 -5.74 -1.70
CA ALA A 126 -10.31 -6.85 -0.98
C ALA A 126 -11.76 -6.53 -0.58
N ILE A 127 -12.02 -5.35 -0.02
CA ILE A 127 -13.37 -4.89 0.34
C ILE A 127 -14.26 -4.77 -0.90
N LEU A 128 -13.73 -4.24 -2.00
CA LEU A 128 -14.44 -4.19 -3.28
C LEU A 128 -14.89 -5.59 -3.73
N GLY A 129 -13.98 -6.58 -3.60
CA GLY A 129 -14.25 -7.97 -3.92
C GLY A 129 -15.31 -8.61 -3.01
N ASP A 130 -15.36 -8.23 -1.73
CA ASP A 130 -16.32 -8.76 -0.76
C ASP A 130 -17.72 -8.16 -0.94
N ILE A 131 -17.80 -6.89 -1.36
CA ILE A 131 -19.07 -6.16 -1.50
C ILE A 131 -19.74 -6.43 -2.85
N LEU A 132 -18.96 -6.55 -3.94
CA LEU A 132 -19.50 -6.59 -5.28
C LEU A 132 -19.55 -8.00 -5.87
N PRO A 133 -20.65 -8.38 -6.56
CA PRO A 133 -20.71 -9.62 -7.31
C PRO A 133 -19.69 -9.59 -8.47
N PRO A 134 -19.13 -10.75 -8.88
CA PRO A 134 -18.06 -10.82 -9.88
C PRO A 134 -18.34 -10.07 -11.18
N ARG A 135 -19.59 -10.11 -11.66
CA ARG A 135 -20.02 -9.45 -12.90
C ARG A 135 -19.92 -7.92 -12.87
N GLN A 136 -19.98 -7.32 -11.68
CA GLN A 136 -19.92 -5.85 -11.52
C GLN A 136 -18.52 -5.34 -11.18
N ARG A 137 -17.63 -6.20 -10.68
CA ARG A 137 -16.28 -5.81 -10.23
C ARG A 137 -15.50 -5.07 -11.30
N GLY A 138 -15.55 -5.54 -12.55
CA GLY A 138 -14.80 -4.91 -13.66
C GLY A 138 -15.13 -3.43 -13.86
N LYS A 139 -16.42 -3.05 -13.76
CA LYS A 139 -16.84 -1.66 -13.86
C LYS A 139 -16.23 -0.78 -12.76
N TYR A 140 -16.26 -1.27 -11.52
CA TYR A 140 -15.76 -0.50 -10.37
C TYR A 140 -14.24 -0.49 -10.31
N ILE A 141 -13.55 -1.55 -10.75
CA ILE A 141 -12.10 -1.54 -10.93
C ILE A 141 -11.70 -0.44 -11.92
N GLY A 142 -12.49 -0.21 -13.01
CA GLY A 142 -12.26 0.92 -13.90
C GLY A 142 -12.32 2.28 -13.19
N TYR A 143 -13.23 2.48 -12.25
CA TYR A 143 -13.25 3.72 -11.45
C TYR A 143 -12.05 3.84 -10.51
N PHE A 144 -11.57 2.74 -9.92
CA PHE A 144 -10.32 2.73 -9.15
C PHE A 144 -9.13 3.09 -10.02
N THR A 145 -9.08 2.60 -11.27
CA THR A 145 -8.04 3.00 -12.23
C THR A 145 -8.06 4.51 -12.50
N LEU A 146 -9.24 5.13 -12.60
CA LEU A 146 -9.34 6.58 -12.70
C LEU A 146 -8.76 7.30 -11.47
N SER A 147 -8.90 6.73 -10.27
CA SER A 147 -8.28 7.29 -9.06
C SER A 147 -6.75 7.21 -9.13
N PHE A 148 -6.17 6.12 -9.66
CA PHE A 148 -4.73 6.00 -9.89
C PHE A 148 -4.22 7.02 -10.91
N VAL A 149 -4.89 7.12 -12.06
CA VAL A 149 -4.51 8.07 -13.12
C VAL A 149 -4.65 9.51 -12.63
N GLY A 150 -5.75 9.81 -11.95
CA GLY A 150 -5.98 11.13 -11.35
C GLY A 150 -4.90 11.50 -10.33
N ALA A 151 -4.51 10.57 -9.46
CA ALA A 151 -3.45 10.78 -8.48
C ALA A 151 -2.08 10.98 -9.14
N ALA A 152 -1.76 10.21 -10.19
CA ALA A 152 -0.51 10.35 -10.92
C ALA A 152 -0.38 11.70 -11.64
N LEU A 153 -1.49 12.23 -12.17
CA LEU A 153 -1.51 13.53 -12.85
C LEU A 153 -1.55 14.71 -11.87
N LEU A 154 -2.40 14.62 -10.85
CA LEU A 154 -2.59 15.71 -9.89
C LEU A 154 -1.44 15.80 -8.88
N GLY A 155 -0.76 14.69 -8.57
CA GLY A 155 0.36 14.68 -7.62
C GLY A 155 1.43 15.71 -7.96
N PRO A 156 2.07 15.65 -9.14
CA PRO A 156 3.09 16.61 -9.52
C PRO A 156 2.58 18.06 -9.62
N LEU A 157 1.34 18.26 -10.07
CA LEU A 157 0.73 19.60 -10.16
C LEU A 157 0.53 20.22 -8.77
N ILE A 158 -0.06 19.46 -7.85
CA ILE A 158 -0.28 19.90 -6.47
C ILE A 158 1.06 20.05 -5.75
N GLY A 159 1.99 19.12 -5.96
CA GLY A 159 3.32 19.14 -5.38
C GLY A 159 4.11 20.37 -5.80
N GLY A 160 4.15 20.67 -7.11
CA GLY A 160 4.80 21.87 -7.63
C GLY A 160 4.18 23.14 -7.06
N PHE A 161 2.85 23.26 -7.08
CA PHE A 161 2.15 24.40 -6.51
C PHE A 161 2.45 24.62 -5.02
N ILE A 162 2.50 23.54 -4.22
CA ILE A 162 2.82 23.62 -2.79
C ILE A 162 4.26 24.09 -2.59
N ILE A 163 5.21 23.57 -3.36
CA ILE A 163 6.63 23.92 -3.23
C ILE A 163 6.88 25.38 -3.61
N ASP A 164 6.19 25.87 -4.64
CA ASP A 164 6.35 27.24 -5.14
C ASP A 164 5.75 28.29 -4.20
N HIS A 165 4.69 27.96 -3.45
CA HIS A 165 3.93 28.93 -2.66
C HIS A 165 3.95 28.70 -1.16
N PHE A 166 4.28 27.46 -0.73
CA PHE A 166 4.27 27.01 0.65
C PHE A 166 5.53 26.22 0.97
N SER A 167 5.66 25.76 2.22
CA SER A 167 6.73 24.86 2.61
C SER A 167 6.38 23.40 2.24
N TRP A 168 7.40 22.56 1.96
CA TRP A 168 7.24 21.17 1.53
C TRP A 168 6.44 20.31 2.54
N GLN A 169 6.43 20.67 3.81
CA GLN A 169 5.67 19.98 4.86
C GLN A 169 4.18 19.89 4.57
N TRP A 170 3.63 20.87 3.84
CA TRP A 170 2.22 20.89 3.46
C TRP A 170 1.83 19.74 2.54
N ILE A 171 2.78 19.16 1.81
CA ILE A 171 2.55 17.95 1.01
C ILE A 171 2.03 16.81 1.89
N PHE A 172 2.64 16.65 3.07
CA PHE A 172 2.24 15.62 4.03
C PHE A 172 0.97 16.02 4.79
N TRP A 173 0.88 17.26 5.23
CA TRP A 173 -0.28 17.72 6.00
C TRP A 173 -1.57 17.76 5.20
N LEU A 174 -1.52 17.86 3.88
CA LEU A 174 -2.68 17.75 2.99
C LEU A 174 -3.41 16.41 3.16
N ASN A 175 -2.67 15.33 3.41
CA ASN A 175 -3.26 14.00 3.61
C ASN A 175 -4.03 13.88 4.92
N VAL A 176 -3.75 14.71 5.92
CA VAL A 176 -4.36 14.60 7.25
C VAL A 176 -5.87 14.89 7.21
N PRO A 177 -6.35 16.04 6.73
CA PRO A 177 -7.79 16.31 6.67
C PRO A 177 -8.51 15.32 5.74
N LEU A 178 -7.92 14.98 4.59
CA LEU A 178 -8.52 14.05 3.65
C LEU A 178 -8.59 12.62 4.21
N GLY A 179 -7.53 12.16 4.88
CA GLY A 179 -7.50 10.86 5.54
C GLY A 179 -8.49 10.76 6.71
N ILE A 180 -8.69 11.84 7.46
CA ILE A 180 -9.72 11.91 8.50
C ILE A 180 -11.12 11.77 7.89
N ILE A 181 -11.40 12.48 6.80
CA ILE A 181 -12.67 12.38 6.07
C ILE A 181 -12.92 10.94 5.62
N VAL A 182 -11.92 10.29 4.98
CA VAL A 182 -12.01 8.88 4.56
C VAL A 182 -12.28 7.96 5.74
N THR A 183 -11.57 8.16 6.86
CA THR A 183 -11.75 7.34 8.07
C THR A 183 -13.17 7.46 8.62
N ILE A 184 -13.72 8.66 8.68
CA ILE A 184 -15.10 8.92 9.13
C ILE A 184 -16.11 8.29 8.15
N MET A 185 -15.91 8.47 6.84
CA MET A 185 -16.76 7.86 5.81
C MET A 185 -16.78 6.34 5.93
N CYS A 186 -15.62 5.71 6.05
CA CYS A 186 -15.51 4.27 6.24
C CYS A 186 -16.09 3.81 7.57
N HIS A 187 -15.92 4.58 8.65
CA HIS A 187 -16.50 4.25 9.94
C HIS A 187 -18.02 4.20 9.89
N SER A 188 -18.65 5.15 9.21
CA SER A 188 -20.11 5.25 9.12
C SER A 188 -20.72 4.26 8.13
N ALA A 189 -20.03 4.01 7.01
CA ALA A 189 -20.58 3.27 5.89
C ALA A 189 -20.16 1.80 5.81
N LEU A 190 -18.97 1.43 6.32
CA LEU A 190 -18.44 0.08 6.18
C LEU A 190 -18.99 -0.83 7.29
N ARG A 191 -20.16 -1.41 7.03
CA ARG A 191 -20.84 -2.38 7.92
C ARG A 191 -20.76 -3.78 7.30
N LEU A 192 -19.55 -4.35 7.29
CA LEU A 192 -19.36 -5.70 6.79
C LEU A 192 -19.68 -6.71 7.92
N PRO A 193 -20.49 -7.74 7.65
CA PRO A 193 -20.67 -8.82 8.61
C PRO A 193 -19.34 -9.56 8.76
N PHE A 194 -18.78 -9.52 9.95
CA PHE A 194 -17.54 -10.22 10.27
C PHE A 194 -17.85 -11.48 11.08
N ARG A 195 -17.49 -12.64 10.54
CA ARG A 195 -17.41 -13.87 11.31
C ARG A 195 -15.95 -14.09 11.66
N ARG A 196 -15.64 -13.95 12.93
CA ARG A 196 -14.29 -14.24 13.45
C ARG A 196 -13.93 -15.68 13.07
N ARG A 197 -12.85 -15.84 12.30
CA ARG A 197 -12.24 -17.14 12.10
C ARG A 197 -11.23 -17.37 13.20
N GLU A 198 -11.24 -18.54 13.81
CA GLU A 198 -10.20 -18.96 14.77
C GLU A 198 -8.91 -19.37 14.02
N ALA A 199 -8.45 -18.49 13.16
CA ALA A 199 -7.27 -18.69 12.34
C ALA A 199 -6.06 -18.09 13.03
N LYS A 200 -4.92 -18.77 12.97
CA LYS A 200 -3.65 -18.28 13.52
C LYS A 200 -2.86 -17.56 12.45
N LEU A 201 -2.29 -16.41 12.83
CA LEU A 201 -1.36 -15.72 11.94
C LEU A 201 -0.06 -16.53 11.84
N ASP A 202 0.37 -16.86 10.65
CA ASP A 202 1.70 -17.40 10.40
C ASP A 202 2.76 -16.30 10.53
N VAL A 203 3.20 -16.09 11.78
CA VAL A 203 4.22 -15.07 12.09
C VAL A 203 5.55 -15.38 11.41
N ARG A 204 5.91 -16.68 11.26
CA ARG A 204 7.18 -17.07 10.62
C ARG A 204 7.15 -16.78 9.12
N GLY A 205 6.08 -17.18 8.43
CA GLY A 205 5.88 -16.82 7.03
C GLY A 205 5.83 -15.31 6.82
N ALA A 206 5.15 -14.58 7.70
CA ALA A 206 5.08 -13.13 7.67
C ALA A 206 6.46 -12.47 7.76
N LEU A 207 7.31 -12.89 8.70
CA LEU A 207 8.66 -12.37 8.87
C LEU A 207 9.56 -12.71 7.67
N LEU A 208 9.52 -13.96 7.18
CA LEU A 208 10.31 -14.39 6.02
C LEU A 208 9.91 -13.66 4.74
N LEU A 209 8.60 -13.49 4.50
CA LEU A 209 8.10 -12.73 3.37
C LEU A 209 8.52 -11.26 3.46
N SER A 210 8.39 -10.65 4.63
CA SER A 210 8.81 -9.26 4.87
C SER A 210 10.30 -9.08 4.68
N ALA A 211 11.12 -10.00 5.19
CA ALA A 211 12.56 -9.98 5.00
C ALA A 211 12.93 -10.14 3.52
N SER A 212 12.28 -11.08 2.80
CA SER A 212 12.52 -11.28 1.37
C SER A 212 12.18 -10.02 0.55
N ILE A 213 10.97 -9.47 0.73
CA ILE A 213 10.54 -8.26 -0.01
C ILE A 213 11.44 -7.08 0.36
N GLY A 214 11.69 -6.87 1.66
CA GLY A 214 12.49 -5.75 2.15
C GLY A 214 13.92 -5.78 1.62
N THR A 215 14.61 -6.92 1.76
CA THR A 215 16.00 -7.04 1.29
C THR A 215 16.10 -7.01 -0.23
N LEU A 216 15.11 -7.56 -0.96
CA LEU A 216 15.04 -7.46 -2.41
C LEU A 216 14.92 -5.99 -2.86
N MET A 217 13.99 -5.24 -2.27
CA MET A 217 13.76 -3.83 -2.63
C MET A 217 14.97 -2.95 -2.28
N ILE A 218 15.57 -3.17 -1.11
CA ILE A 218 16.79 -2.48 -0.71
C ILE A 218 17.95 -2.84 -1.66
N GLY A 219 18.09 -4.12 -2.02
CA GLY A 219 19.10 -4.57 -2.97
C GLY A 219 18.95 -3.96 -4.37
N LEU A 220 17.71 -3.78 -4.84
CA LEU A 220 17.43 -3.07 -6.09
C LEU A 220 17.80 -1.59 -6.02
N GLU A 221 17.55 -0.91 -4.89
CA GLU A 221 17.93 0.48 -4.70
C GLU A 221 19.45 0.66 -4.63
N GLU A 222 20.13 -0.13 -3.81
CA GLU A 222 21.59 -0.09 -3.69
C GLU A 222 22.30 -0.53 -4.98
N GLY A 223 21.68 -1.41 -5.77
CA GLY A 223 22.17 -1.86 -7.08
C GLY A 223 22.39 -0.72 -8.06
N ARG A 224 21.69 0.42 -7.90
CA ARG A 224 21.92 1.64 -8.70
C ARG A 224 23.32 2.18 -8.55
N LYS A 225 24.01 1.89 -7.43
CA LYS A 225 25.42 2.28 -7.19
C LYS A 225 26.40 1.28 -7.80
N GLY A 226 25.98 0.07 -8.09
CA GLY A 226 26.78 -0.99 -8.72
C GLY A 226 26.23 -2.39 -8.40
N TRP A 227 25.79 -3.10 -9.43
CA TRP A 227 25.16 -4.42 -9.30
C TRP A 227 26.07 -5.53 -8.81
N THR A 228 27.39 -5.35 -8.95
CA THR A 228 28.42 -6.35 -8.59
C THR A 228 29.03 -6.09 -7.20
N GLN A 229 28.55 -5.09 -6.47
CA GLN A 229 29.02 -4.80 -5.13
C GLN A 229 28.67 -5.95 -4.17
N PRO A 230 29.57 -6.34 -3.27
CA PRO A 230 29.34 -7.43 -2.31
C PRO A 230 28.07 -7.23 -1.47
N ASP A 231 27.80 -6.01 -1.04
CA ASP A 231 26.64 -5.68 -0.21
C ASP A 231 25.31 -5.93 -0.97
N VAL A 232 25.27 -5.60 -2.26
CA VAL A 232 24.12 -5.85 -3.13
C VAL A 232 23.90 -7.33 -3.34
N LEU A 233 24.99 -8.09 -3.59
CA LEU A 233 24.91 -9.54 -3.75
C LEU A 233 24.46 -10.23 -2.45
N VAL A 234 24.91 -9.76 -1.29
CA VAL A 234 24.47 -10.25 0.02
C VAL A 234 22.96 -10.00 0.20
N LEU A 235 22.47 -8.79 -0.14
CA LEU A 235 21.05 -8.47 -0.04
C LEU A 235 20.18 -9.39 -0.92
N PHE A 236 20.59 -9.64 -2.16
CA PHE A 236 19.91 -10.61 -3.04
C PHE A 236 19.99 -12.05 -2.52
N GLY A 237 21.14 -12.44 -1.96
CA GLY A 237 21.31 -13.74 -1.32
C GLY A 237 20.36 -13.93 -0.15
N VAL A 238 20.27 -12.94 0.74
CA VAL A 238 19.33 -12.94 1.88
C VAL A 238 17.88 -12.95 1.40
N ALA A 239 17.55 -12.16 0.37
CA ALA A 239 16.21 -12.14 -0.22
C ALA A 239 15.80 -13.51 -0.74
N LEU A 240 16.72 -14.19 -1.45
CA LEU A 240 16.47 -15.53 -2.00
C LEU A 240 16.33 -16.58 -0.89
N VAL A 241 17.20 -16.57 0.11
CA VAL A 241 17.13 -17.49 1.26
C VAL A 241 15.83 -17.28 2.05
N ALA A 242 15.45 -16.04 2.29
CA ALA A 242 14.20 -15.71 2.97
C ALA A 242 12.98 -16.14 2.14
N LEU A 243 13.01 -15.98 0.80
CA LEU A 243 11.96 -16.44 -0.10
C LEU A 243 11.81 -17.96 -0.07
N VAL A 244 12.94 -18.68 -0.19
CA VAL A 244 12.92 -20.15 -0.11
C VAL A 244 12.41 -20.60 1.26
N GLY A 245 12.86 -19.97 2.34
CA GLY A 245 12.38 -20.24 3.69
C GLY A 245 10.87 -19.99 3.82
N PHE A 246 10.37 -18.88 3.26
CA PHE A 246 8.94 -18.58 3.18
C PHE A 246 8.18 -19.70 2.46
N LEU A 247 8.61 -20.10 1.27
CA LEU A 247 7.94 -21.16 0.49
C LEU A 247 7.92 -22.50 1.21
N VAL A 248 8.97 -22.82 1.96
CA VAL A 248 9.03 -24.06 2.77
C VAL A 248 8.05 -24.00 3.95
N VAL A 249 7.99 -22.86 4.65
CA VAL A 249 7.05 -22.66 5.76
C VAL A 249 5.63 -22.71 5.27
N GLU A 250 5.32 -22.00 4.17
CA GLU A 250 4.01 -21.89 3.55
C GLU A 250 3.40 -23.26 3.15
N GLN A 251 4.24 -24.21 2.79
CA GLN A 251 3.81 -25.59 2.46
C GLN A 251 3.45 -26.42 3.69
N ARG A 252 3.88 -26.02 4.89
CA ARG A 252 3.73 -26.79 6.13
C ARG A 252 2.67 -26.21 7.09
N VAL A 253 2.24 -24.98 6.86
CA VAL A 253 1.28 -24.30 7.72
C VAL A 253 -0.15 -24.59 7.27
N ASP A 254 -1.05 -24.83 8.22
CA ASP A 254 -2.46 -25.12 7.94
C ASP A 254 -3.18 -23.90 7.31
N GLU A 255 -2.79 -22.68 7.69
CA GLU A 255 -3.35 -21.44 7.18
C GLU A 255 -2.30 -20.53 6.54
N PRO A 256 -1.92 -20.84 5.30
CA PRO A 256 -0.90 -20.11 4.57
C PRO A 256 -1.30 -18.63 4.34
N MET A 257 -0.28 -17.74 4.27
CA MET A 257 -0.46 -16.34 3.89
C MET A 257 -0.86 -16.21 2.42
N ILE A 258 -0.18 -16.98 1.56
CA ILE A 258 -0.44 -17.01 0.12
C ILE A 258 -0.67 -18.48 -0.27
N PRO A 259 -1.91 -18.95 -0.45
CA PRO A 259 -2.16 -20.35 -0.79
C PRO A 259 -1.47 -20.73 -2.11
N LEU A 260 -0.35 -21.45 -2.04
CA LEU A 260 0.46 -21.84 -3.23
C LEU A 260 -0.33 -22.64 -4.27
N ARG A 261 -1.45 -23.25 -3.85
CA ARG A 261 -2.40 -23.92 -4.75
C ARG A 261 -2.99 -23.00 -5.82
N LEU A 262 -3.04 -21.68 -5.56
CA LEU A 262 -3.54 -20.70 -6.53
C LEU A 262 -2.67 -20.67 -7.80
N PHE A 263 -1.36 -20.85 -7.68
CA PHE A 263 -0.43 -20.83 -8.82
C PHE A 263 -0.60 -22.05 -9.74
N ARG A 264 -1.27 -23.13 -9.29
CA ARG A 264 -1.63 -24.28 -10.14
C ARG A 264 -2.78 -23.95 -11.10
N ASN A 265 -3.57 -22.90 -10.82
CA ASN A 265 -4.61 -22.46 -11.73
C ASN A 265 -4.00 -21.61 -12.83
N LYS A 266 -4.10 -22.09 -14.08
CA LYS A 266 -3.55 -21.40 -15.27
C LYS A 266 -4.09 -19.98 -15.42
N VAL A 267 -5.36 -19.73 -15.10
CA VAL A 267 -5.97 -18.40 -15.20
C VAL A 267 -5.29 -17.44 -14.22
N VAL A 268 -5.08 -17.86 -12.98
CA VAL A 268 -4.39 -17.05 -11.96
C VAL A 268 -2.95 -16.76 -12.38
N LEU A 269 -2.24 -17.80 -12.86
CA LEU A 269 -0.87 -17.66 -13.35
C LEU A 269 -0.76 -16.64 -14.50
N TYR A 270 -1.65 -16.74 -15.51
CA TYR A 270 -1.67 -15.78 -16.62
C TYR A 270 -2.01 -14.36 -16.18
N CYS A 271 -2.96 -14.19 -15.24
CA CYS A 271 -3.26 -12.88 -14.69
C CYS A 271 -2.05 -12.25 -13.96
N ILE A 272 -1.30 -13.07 -13.19
CA ILE A 272 -0.08 -12.61 -12.52
C ILE A 272 0.99 -12.20 -13.54
N LEU A 273 1.24 -13.03 -14.56
CA LEU A 273 2.22 -12.73 -15.60
C LEU A 273 1.86 -11.45 -16.38
N LEU A 274 0.58 -11.29 -16.74
CA LEU A 274 0.10 -10.06 -17.38
C LEU A 274 0.26 -8.84 -16.47
N GLY A 275 -0.02 -8.98 -15.18
CA GLY A 275 0.19 -7.92 -14.20
C GLY A 275 1.65 -7.52 -14.07
N MET A 276 2.57 -8.49 -14.07
CA MET A 276 4.02 -8.23 -14.06
C MET A 276 4.47 -7.51 -15.34
N CYS A 277 4.02 -7.95 -16.51
CA CYS A 277 4.32 -7.28 -17.77
C CYS A 277 3.80 -5.84 -17.81
N ALA A 278 2.57 -5.61 -17.33
CA ALA A 278 1.98 -4.28 -17.26
C ALA A 278 2.67 -3.35 -16.25
N GLY A 279 3.31 -3.90 -15.22
CA GLY A 279 4.06 -3.11 -14.24
C GLY A 279 5.49 -2.74 -14.69
N VAL A 280 5.99 -3.36 -15.76
CA VAL A 280 7.31 -3.08 -16.35
C VAL A 280 7.21 -2.11 -17.54
N ALA A 281 6.04 -2.04 -18.17
CA ALA A 281 5.76 -1.13 -19.31
C ALA A 281 5.38 0.27 -18.82
#